data_30f43b3c648c377fdb45972c9784120e
#
_entry.id   30f43b3c648c377fdb45972c9784120e
#
_cell.length_a   1.000
_cell.length_b   1.000
_cell.length_c   1.000
_cell.angle_alpha   90.00
_cell.angle_beta   90.00
_cell.angle_gamma   90.00
#
_symmetry.space_group_name_H-M   'P 1'
#
loop_
_entity.id
_entity.type
_entity.pdbx_description
1 polymer ?
#
loop_
_entity_poly.entity_id
_entity_poly.type
_entity_poly.pdbx_seq_one_letter_code
_entity_poly.pdbx_strand_id
1 'polypeptide(L)'
;MLNLKNPLCFFDLETTGINISLDRIIEIAVIKLMPNGEVLRKTNLVNPTIPIPKESTAIHGITNEEVADKPKFKELAKDYARFFEGADLSGFNILKFDVPVLVEEFLRADVEFDYTRKKIIDSQKIFHLMEKRNLAAALKFYCNRSLENAHSAEADTEASMNILLAQVARYENQTVEDGLGKVIGTIKNDMDALTLATSSEMVDLAGRMVKNNKGEVVFNFGKHRGKSALAVLKDEPSYYDWMMQGEFPLDTKRKLTEVKLSMLKK
;
A
#
# COMPACT_ATOMS: atom_id res chain seq x y z
N MET A 1 -27.04 -11.60 8.97
CA MET A 1 -27.25 -10.57 7.93
C MET A 1 -27.02 -9.21 8.53
N LEU A 2 -26.52 -8.24 7.73
CA LEU A 2 -26.42 -6.86 8.17
C LEU A 2 -27.81 -6.26 8.38
N ASN A 3 -27.99 -5.52 9.47
CA ASN A 3 -29.23 -4.79 9.73
C ASN A 3 -29.17 -3.43 9.03
N LEU A 4 -29.59 -3.36 7.78
CA LEU A 4 -29.53 -2.18 6.92
C LEU A 4 -30.80 -1.35 7.05
N LYS A 5 -30.64 -0.03 7.29
CA LYS A 5 -31.73 0.96 7.16
C LYS A 5 -31.79 1.51 5.73
N ASN A 6 -30.63 1.76 5.14
CA ASN A 6 -30.45 2.19 3.76
C ASN A 6 -29.82 1.05 2.95
N PRO A 7 -29.95 1.01 1.63
CA PRO A 7 -29.11 0.15 0.80
C PRO A 7 -27.64 0.38 1.07
N LEU A 8 -26.79 -0.64 0.87
CA LEU A 8 -25.35 -0.56 1.03
C LEU A 8 -24.68 -0.92 -0.29
N CYS A 9 -23.93 0.01 -0.89
CA CYS A 9 -23.14 -0.21 -2.09
C CYS A 9 -21.73 -0.60 -1.70
N PHE A 10 -21.34 -1.83 -2.01
CA PHE A 10 -19.95 -2.27 -2.06
C PHE A 10 -19.40 -1.93 -3.42
N PHE A 11 -18.23 -1.32 -3.51
CA PHE A 11 -17.62 -1.04 -4.80
C PHE A 11 -16.10 -1.10 -4.74
N ASP A 12 -15.52 -1.31 -5.90
CA ASP A 12 -14.09 -1.38 -6.15
C ASP A 12 -13.79 -0.76 -7.51
N LEU A 13 -12.62 -0.16 -7.65
CA LEU A 13 -12.19 0.56 -8.84
C LEU A 13 -10.83 0.07 -9.31
N GLU A 14 -10.72 -0.23 -10.62
CA GLU A 14 -9.42 -0.29 -11.27
C GLU A 14 -9.12 1.05 -11.94
N THR A 15 -7.86 1.47 -11.90
CA THR A 15 -7.45 2.81 -12.32
C THR A 15 -6.15 2.79 -13.12
N THR A 16 -5.87 3.89 -13.83
CA THR A 16 -4.60 4.06 -14.55
C THR A 16 -3.39 4.17 -13.61
N GLY A 17 -3.60 4.40 -12.32
CA GLY A 17 -2.55 4.52 -11.30
C GLY A 17 -3.13 4.97 -9.96
N ILE A 18 -2.27 5.37 -9.02
CA ILE A 18 -2.65 5.65 -7.62
C ILE A 18 -2.78 7.14 -7.28
N ASN A 19 -2.62 8.03 -8.25
CA ASN A 19 -2.72 9.47 -8.02
C ASN A 19 -4.17 9.93 -8.22
N ILE A 20 -4.87 10.21 -7.14
CA ILE A 20 -6.29 10.60 -7.14
C ILE A 20 -6.59 11.77 -8.10
N SER A 21 -5.67 12.74 -8.21
CA SER A 21 -5.88 13.95 -9.02
C SER A 21 -5.57 13.76 -10.50
N LEU A 22 -4.77 12.77 -10.88
CA LEU A 22 -4.30 12.60 -12.26
C LEU A 22 -4.83 11.32 -12.90
N ASP A 23 -4.97 10.28 -12.11
CA ASP A 23 -5.39 8.98 -12.62
C ASP A 23 -6.91 8.89 -12.84
N ARG A 24 -7.32 7.90 -13.61
CA ARG A 24 -8.68 7.76 -14.14
C ARG A 24 -9.18 6.35 -13.89
N ILE A 25 -10.48 6.21 -13.69
CA ILE A 25 -11.15 4.91 -13.63
C ILE A 25 -11.07 4.20 -14.96
N ILE A 26 -10.73 2.92 -14.96
CA ILE A 26 -10.76 2.00 -16.11
C ILE A 26 -11.75 0.87 -15.93
N GLU A 27 -12.09 0.53 -14.69
CA GLU A 27 -13.21 -0.35 -14.36
C GLU A 27 -13.88 0.14 -13.08
N ILE A 28 -15.21 0.03 -13.02
CA ILE A 28 -16.01 0.25 -11.82
C ILE A 28 -16.96 -0.91 -11.62
N ALA A 29 -16.85 -1.59 -10.48
CA ALA A 29 -17.75 -2.65 -10.06
C ALA A 29 -18.51 -2.23 -8.81
N VAL A 30 -19.85 -2.35 -8.82
CA VAL A 30 -20.70 -2.01 -7.69
C VAL A 30 -21.70 -3.13 -7.42
N ILE A 31 -21.77 -3.54 -6.15
CA ILE A 31 -22.79 -4.47 -5.65
C ILE A 31 -23.63 -3.72 -4.63
N LYS A 32 -24.92 -3.54 -4.90
CA LYS A 32 -25.86 -2.86 -4.03
C LYS A 32 -26.71 -3.89 -3.29
N LEU A 33 -26.53 -3.97 -1.98
CA LEU A 33 -27.32 -4.81 -1.07
C LEU A 33 -28.49 -3.99 -0.53
N MET A 34 -29.70 -4.43 -0.81
CA MET A 34 -30.93 -3.79 -0.34
C MET A 34 -31.29 -4.27 1.08
N PRO A 35 -32.05 -3.47 1.87
CA PRO A 35 -32.51 -3.89 3.21
C PRO A 35 -33.35 -5.16 3.23
N ASN A 36 -34.03 -5.47 2.14
CA ASN A 36 -34.82 -6.72 1.96
C ASN A 36 -33.96 -7.94 1.59
N GLY A 37 -32.62 -7.78 1.43
CA GLY A 37 -31.70 -8.84 1.05
C GLY A 37 -31.48 -8.99 -0.46
N GLU A 38 -32.20 -8.24 -1.30
CA GLU A 38 -31.96 -8.22 -2.75
C GLU A 38 -30.56 -7.66 -3.07
N VAL A 39 -29.92 -8.24 -4.08
CA VAL A 39 -28.57 -7.86 -4.51
C VAL A 39 -28.59 -7.43 -5.96
N LEU A 40 -28.30 -6.16 -6.21
CA LEU A 40 -28.13 -5.59 -7.54
C LEU A 40 -26.63 -5.47 -7.87
N ARG A 41 -26.26 -5.72 -9.12
CA ARG A 41 -24.87 -5.67 -9.58
C ARG A 41 -24.73 -4.77 -10.80
N LYS A 42 -23.64 -4.03 -10.87
CA LYS A 42 -23.32 -3.19 -12.00
C LYS A 42 -21.81 -3.09 -12.16
N THR A 43 -21.31 -3.45 -13.33
CA THR A 43 -19.89 -3.39 -13.66
C THR A 43 -19.72 -2.83 -15.06
N ASN A 44 -18.76 -1.93 -15.23
CA ASN A 44 -18.41 -1.38 -16.54
C ASN A 44 -16.90 -1.19 -16.65
N LEU A 45 -16.34 -1.59 -17.79
CA LEU A 45 -15.08 -1.05 -18.27
C LEU A 45 -15.30 0.40 -18.72
N VAL A 46 -14.31 1.25 -18.51
CA VAL A 46 -14.38 2.70 -18.75
C VAL A 46 -13.18 3.13 -19.57
N ASN A 47 -13.40 3.91 -20.62
CA ASN A 47 -12.31 4.56 -21.35
C ASN A 47 -11.75 5.71 -20.50
N PRO A 48 -10.50 5.62 -20.00
CA PRO A 48 -9.92 6.63 -19.12
C PRO A 48 -9.54 7.92 -19.86
N THR A 49 -9.54 7.92 -21.19
CA THR A 49 -9.09 9.03 -22.07
C THR A 49 -7.60 9.37 -21.95
N ILE A 50 -6.85 8.64 -21.17
CA ILE A 50 -5.39 8.72 -21.02
C ILE A 50 -4.81 7.30 -21.13
N PRO A 51 -3.53 7.15 -21.51
CA PRO A 51 -2.89 5.83 -21.59
C PRO A 51 -2.83 5.13 -20.24
N ILE A 52 -3.08 3.82 -20.24
CA ILE A 52 -2.86 2.95 -19.08
C ILE A 52 -1.37 2.58 -19.06
N PRO A 53 -0.63 2.88 -17.97
CA PRO A 53 0.74 2.46 -17.81
C PRO A 53 0.88 0.92 -17.79
N LYS A 54 2.00 0.41 -18.30
CA LYS A 54 2.27 -1.04 -18.32
C LYS A 54 2.29 -1.66 -16.91
N GLU A 55 2.76 -0.89 -15.95
CA GLU A 55 2.80 -1.28 -14.54
C GLU A 55 1.41 -1.49 -13.97
N SER A 56 0.46 -0.65 -14.34
CA SER A 56 -0.96 -0.78 -13.94
C SER A 56 -1.61 -1.98 -14.62
N THR A 57 -1.43 -2.14 -15.94
CA THR A 57 -1.89 -3.34 -16.68
C THR A 57 -1.32 -4.63 -16.07
N ALA A 58 -0.09 -4.64 -15.60
CA ALA A 58 0.51 -5.81 -14.95
C ALA A 58 -0.20 -6.21 -13.64
N ILE A 59 -0.91 -5.27 -12.99
CA ILE A 59 -1.64 -5.50 -11.72
C ILE A 59 -3.05 -6.00 -12.00
N HIS A 60 -3.84 -5.27 -12.78
CA HIS A 60 -5.28 -5.54 -12.99
C HIS A 60 -5.60 -6.26 -14.32
N GLY A 61 -4.62 -6.41 -15.21
CA GLY A 61 -4.76 -7.12 -16.49
C GLY A 61 -5.44 -6.35 -17.63
N ILE A 62 -6.05 -5.19 -17.35
CA ILE A 62 -6.79 -4.43 -18.35
C ILE A 62 -5.82 -3.63 -19.22
N THR A 63 -6.01 -3.73 -20.55
CA THR A 63 -5.15 -3.09 -21.56
C THR A 63 -5.80 -1.84 -22.17
N ASN A 64 -4.99 -1.02 -22.85
CA ASN A 64 -5.50 0.16 -23.57
C ASN A 64 -6.50 -0.23 -24.67
N GLU A 65 -6.28 -1.36 -25.32
CA GLU A 65 -7.11 -1.88 -26.42
C GLU A 65 -8.50 -2.27 -25.91
N GLU A 66 -8.57 -2.89 -24.71
CA GLU A 66 -9.84 -3.35 -24.13
C GLU A 66 -10.77 -2.21 -23.72
N VAL A 67 -10.22 -1.04 -23.40
CA VAL A 67 -11.00 0.14 -22.97
C VAL A 67 -11.19 1.18 -24.08
N ALA A 68 -10.54 1.03 -25.22
CA ALA A 68 -10.54 2.04 -26.29
C ALA A 68 -11.94 2.38 -26.81
N ASP A 69 -12.80 1.38 -26.94
CA ASP A 69 -14.19 1.48 -27.40
C ASP A 69 -15.24 1.59 -26.28
N LYS A 70 -14.80 1.64 -25.02
CA LYS A 70 -15.70 1.70 -23.87
C LYS A 70 -16.20 3.13 -23.60
N PRO A 71 -17.36 3.29 -22.95
CA PRO A 71 -17.86 4.61 -22.58
C PRO A 71 -16.89 5.29 -21.61
N LYS A 72 -16.78 6.61 -21.72
CA LYS A 72 -16.07 7.44 -20.75
C LYS A 72 -16.86 7.52 -19.45
N PHE A 73 -16.20 7.77 -18.31
CA PHE A 73 -16.91 7.90 -17.05
C PHE A 73 -18.02 8.96 -17.11
N LYS A 74 -17.80 10.07 -17.78
CA LYS A 74 -18.80 11.13 -17.98
C LYS A 74 -20.12 10.64 -18.58
N GLU A 75 -20.08 9.64 -19.43
CA GLU A 75 -21.26 9.06 -20.08
C GLU A 75 -22.02 8.13 -19.11
N LEU A 76 -21.31 7.51 -18.17
CA LEU A 76 -21.86 6.61 -17.16
C LEU A 76 -22.26 7.32 -15.88
N ALA A 77 -21.71 8.52 -15.60
CA ALA A 77 -21.76 9.18 -14.31
C ALA A 77 -23.19 9.37 -13.78
N LYS A 78 -24.13 9.85 -14.60
CA LYS A 78 -25.54 10.06 -14.18
C LYS A 78 -26.22 8.75 -13.79
N ASP A 79 -25.89 7.66 -14.47
CA ASP A 79 -26.46 6.35 -14.19
C ASP A 79 -25.86 5.74 -12.91
N TYR A 80 -24.56 5.91 -12.69
CA TYR A 80 -23.93 5.53 -11.42
C TYR A 80 -24.41 6.41 -10.25
N ALA A 81 -24.58 7.72 -10.43
CA ALA A 81 -25.12 8.60 -9.40
C ALA A 81 -26.49 8.10 -8.92
N ARG A 82 -27.40 7.76 -9.85
CA ARG A 82 -28.70 7.14 -9.55
C ARG A 82 -28.55 5.77 -8.87
N PHE A 83 -27.59 4.96 -9.31
CA PHE A 83 -27.37 3.65 -8.69
C PHE A 83 -26.90 3.78 -7.24
N PHE A 84 -26.08 4.77 -6.90
CA PHE A 84 -25.64 5.09 -5.54
C PHE A 84 -26.67 5.87 -4.72
N GLU A 85 -27.76 6.36 -5.33
CA GLU A 85 -28.73 7.21 -4.63
C GLU A 85 -29.33 6.48 -3.44
N GLY A 86 -29.45 7.20 -2.29
CA GLY A 86 -30.00 6.69 -1.05
C GLY A 86 -29.19 5.58 -0.37
N ALA A 87 -28.06 5.15 -0.95
CA ALA A 87 -27.23 4.09 -0.39
C ALA A 87 -26.06 4.63 0.43
N ASP A 88 -25.69 3.91 1.47
CA ASP A 88 -24.40 4.00 2.16
C ASP A 88 -23.31 3.28 1.34
N LEU A 89 -22.03 3.48 1.68
CA LEU A 89 -20.89 2.96 0.92
C LEU A 89 -20.07 1.97 1.74
N SER A 90 -19.55 0.94 1.10
CA SER A 90 -18.62 -0.01 1.71
C SER A 90 -17.62 -0.58 0.69
N GLY A 91 -16.54 -1.15 1.18
CA GLY A 91 -15.51 -1.84 0.41
C GLY A 91 -14.28 -2.12 1.26
N PHE A 92 -13.16 -2.40 0.62
CA PHE A 92 -11.88 -2.68 1.28
C PHE A 92 -10.86 -1.59 0.95
N ASN A 93 -10.39 -0.83 1.94
CA ASN A 93 -9.50 0.33 1.80
C ASN A 93 -10.10 1.53 1.03
N ILE A 94 -11.41 1.57 0.86
CA ILE A 94 -12.11 2.54 0.01
C ILE A 94 -11.96 3.99 0.48
N LEU A 95 -11.81 4.21 1.79
CA LEU A 95 -11.68 5.57 2.34
C LEU A 95 -10.41 6.30 1.87
N LYS A 96 -9.35 5.56 1.57
CA LYS A 96 -8.06 6.13 1.17
C LYS A 96 -7.90 6.28 -0.33
N PHE A 97 -8.65 5.50 -1.12
CA PHE A 97 -8.46 5.45 -2.55
C PHE A 97 -9.77 5.51 -3.35
N ASP A 98 -10.62 4.50 -3.29
CA ASP A 98 -11.77 4.38 -4.19
C ASP A 98 -12.78 5.51 -4.03
N VAL A 99 -13.14 5.89 -2.80
CA VAL A 99 -14.07 7.02 -2.56
C VAL A 99 -13.49 8.33 -3.07
N PRO A 100 -12.25 8.73 -2.75
CA PRO A 100 -11.62 9.91 -3.33
C PRO A 100 -11.58 9.92 -4.86
N VAL A 101 -11.19 8.81 -5.49
CA VAL A 101 -11.13 8.71 -6.97
C VAL A 101 -12.53 8.81 -7.57
N LEU A 102 -13.52 8.13 -7.00
CA LEU A 102 -14.91 8.17 -7.48
C LEU A 102 -15.48 9.59 -7.40
N VAL A 103 -15.26 10.28 -6.28
CA VAL A 103 -15.69 11.69 -6.11
C VAL A 103 -15.02 12.58 -7.14
N GLU A 104 -13.73 12.44 -7.37
CA GLU A 104 -12.97 13.20 -8.37
C GLU A 104 -13.51 12.97 -9.80
N GLU A 105 -13.85 11.73 -10.15
CA GLU A 105 -14.44 11.41 -11.46
C GLU A 105 -15.86 11.98 -11.63
N PHE A 106 -16.68 11.99 -10.58
CA PHE A 106 -17.98 12.65 -10.61
C PHE A 106 -17.84 14.16 -10.80
N LEU A 107 -16.90 14.80 -10.11
CA LEU A 107 -16.60 16.23 -10.26
C LEU A 107 -16.14 16.56 -11.69
N ARG A 108 -15.25 15.74 -12.27
CA ARG A 108 -14.81 15.89 -13.67
C ARG A 108 -15.95 15.69 -14.67
N ALA A 109 -16.90 14.84 -14.34
CA ALA A 109 -18.07 14.59 -15.17
C ALA A 109 -19.13 15.71 -15.08
N ASP A 110 -18.97 16.66 -14.14
CA ASP A 110 -19.98 17.69 -13.79
C ASP A 110 -21.31 17.05 -13.35
N VAL A 111 -21.22 15.99 -12.54
CA VAL A 111 -22.37 15.27 -11.97
C VAL A 111 -22.27 15.30 -10.45
N GLU A 112 -23.33 15.76 -9.81
CA GLU A 112 -23.39 15.82 -8.35
C GLU A 112 -23.40 14.41 -7.75
N PHE A 113 -22.49 14.19 -6.78
CA PHE A 113 -22.39 12.98 -5.98
C PHE A 113 -22.16 13.35 -4.53
N ASP A 114 -23.25 13.53 -3.77
CA ASP A 114 -23.15 13.86 -2.34
C ASP A 114 -22.76 12.62 -1.53
N TYR A 115 -21.46 12.51 -1.22
CA TYR A 115 -20.90 11.47 -0.33
C TYR A 115 -20.94 11.90 1.14
N THR A 116 -21.16 13.18 1.46
CA THR A 116 -21.02 13.72 2.82
C THR A 116 -22.12 13.23 3.76
N ARG A 117 -23.28 12.90 3.21
CA ARG A 117 -24.42 12.34 3.95
C ARG A 117 -24.45 10.84 4.01
N LYS A 118 -23.52 10.16 3.32
CA LYS A 118 -23.42 8.70 3.27
C LYS A 118 -22.57 8.19 4.44
N LYS A 119 -22.99 7.09 5.04
CA LYS A 119 -22.11 6.32 5.92
C LYS A 119 -21.13 5.55 5.05
N ILE A 120 -19.86 5.58 5.41
CA ILE A 120 -18.81 4.88 4.68
C ILE A 120 -18.19 3.87 5.64
N ILE A 121 -18.28 2.59 5.30
CA ILE A 121 -17.75 1.47 6.10
C ILE A 121 -16.61 0.84 5.34
N ASP A 122 -15.40 0.94 5.90
CA ASP A 122 -14.20 0.33 5.34
C ASP A 122 -13.89 -0.98 6.08
N SER A 123 -14.06 -2.10 5.39
CA SER A 123 -13.84 -3.43 5.99
C SER A 123 -12.37 -3.69 6.29
N GLN A 124 -11.42 -3.08 5.58
CA GLN A 124 -10.00 -3.14 5.96
C GLN A 124 -9.76 -2.50 7.32
N LYS A 125 -10.46 -1.39 7.62
CA LYS A 125 -10.33 -0.73 8.91
C LYS A 125 -10.83 -1.62 10.04
N ILE A 126 -11.97 -2.31 9.84
CA ILE A 126 -12.48 -3.30 10.82
C ILE A 126 -11.46 -4.42 10.99
N PHE A 127 -10.94 -4.99 9.89
CA PHE A 127 -9.93 -6.02 9.90
C PHE A 127 -8.69 -5.59 10.70
N HIS A 128 -8.14 -4.40 10.44
CA HIS A 128 -6.96 -3.91 11.16
C HIS A 128 -7.22 -3.57 12.64
N LEU A 129 -8.46 -3.24 13.02
CA LEU A 129 -8.82 -2.99 14.41
C LEU A 129 -8.99 -4.30 15.20
N MET A 130 -9.54 -5.33 14.57
CA MET A 130 -9.86 -6.60 15.21
C MET A 130 -8.70 -7.60 15.14
N GLU A 131 -8.01 -7.67 14.00
CA GLU A 131 -6.87 -8.57 13.78
C GLU A 131 -5.55 -7.81 14.00
N LYS A 132 -5.15 -7.73 15.26
CA LYS A 132 -3.94 -7.00 15.67
C LYS A 132 -2.67 -7.67 15.12
N ARG A 133 -1.78 -6.86 14.55
CA ARG A 133 -0.43 -7.27 14.11
C ARG A 133 0.62 -6.75 15.08
N ASN A 134 0.63 -7.28 16.30
CA ASN A 134 1.61 -6.98 17.33
C ASN A 134 2.20 -8.26 17.90
N LEU A 135 3.20 -8.13 18.78
CA LEU A 135 3.94 -9.24 19.38
C LEU A 135 3.01 -10.26 20.07
N ALA A 136 2.05 -9.78 20.86
CA ALA A 136 1.09 -10.64 21.57
C ALA A 136 0.21 -11.45 20.59
N ALA A 137 -0.28 -10.81 19.52
CA ALA A 137 -1.08 -11.49 18.50
C ALA A 137 -0.23 -12.51 17.73
N ALA A 138 1.02 -12.18 17.39
CA ALA A 138 1.93 -13.11 16.75
C ALA A 138 2.25 -14.31 17.66
N LEU A 139 2.54 -14.09 18.94
CA LEU A 139 2.79 -15.18 19.90
C LEU A 139 1.58 -16.11 20.02
N LYS A 140 0.38 -15.54 20.07
CA LYS A 140 -0.86 -16.33 20.10
C LYS A 140 -1.06 -17.14 18.82
N PHE A 141 -0.80 -16.52 17.67
CA PHE A 141 -1.02 -17.15 16.35
C PHE A 141 -0.01 -18.28 16.06
N TYR A 142 1.27 -18.05 16.36
CA TYR A 142 2.32 -19.02 16.03
C TYR A 142 2.55 -20.05 17.12
N CYS A 143 2.42 -19.65 18.41
CA CYS A 143 2.79 -20.47 19.54
C CYS A 143 1.59 -20.88 20.40
N ASN A 144 0.39 -20.39 20.12
CA ASN A 144 -0.84 -20.57 20.93
C ASN A 144 -0.66 -20.17 22.42
N ARG A 145 0.23 -19.19 22.69
CA ARG A 145 0.56 -18.67 24.03
C ARG A 145 0.08 -17.23 24.17
N SER A 146 -0.25 -16.81 25.39
CA SER A 146 -0.49 -15.41 25.74
C SER A 146 0.83 -14.77 26.18
N LEU A 147 1.00 -13.49 25.85
CA LEU A 147 2.14 -12.68 26.31
C LEU A 147 1.85 -12.21 27.73
N GLU A 148 2.53 -12.79 28.70
CA GLU A 148 2.51 -12.35 30.09
C GLU A 148 3.60 -11.27 30.28
N ASN A 149 3.36 -10.30 31.16
CA ASN A 149 4.29 -9.20 31.43
C ASN A 149 4.71 -8.42 30.15
N ALA A 150 3.76 -8.12 29.27
CA ALA A 150 4.02 -7.28 28.10
C ALA A 150 4.75 -5.99 28.52
N HIS A 151 5.70 -5.53 27.68
CA HIS A 151 6.62 -4.41 27.92
C HIS A 151 7.76 -4.70 28.92
N SER A 152 7.96 -5.95 29.31
CA SER A 152 9.22 -6.40 29.85
C SER A 152 10.14 -6.80 28.69
N ALA A 153 11.34 -6.22 28.62
CA ALA A 153 12.29 -6.53 27.56
C ALA A 153 12.62 -8.03 27.47
N GLU A 154 12.72 -8.71 28.62
CA GLU A 154 12.98 -10.15 28.68
C GLU A 154 11.83 -10.97 28.13
N ALA A 155 10.59 -10.71 28.56
CA ALA A 155 9.40 -11.42 28.07
C ALA A 155 9.16 -11.17 26.57
N ASP A 156 9.33 -9.93 26.10
CA ASP A 156 9.17 -9.56 24.70
C ASP A 156 10.27 -10.20 23.82
N THR A 157 11.50 -10.33 24.34
CA THR A 157 12.61 -11.01 23.65
C THR A 157 12.36 -12.51 23.56
N GLU A 158 11.93 -13.16 24.66
CA GLU A 158 11.57 -14.58 24.64
C GLU A 158 10.42 -14.86 23.67
N ALA A 159 9.38 -14.02 23.68
CA ALA A 159 8.28 -14.12 22.73
C ALA A 159 8.77 -14.01 21.28
N SER A 160 9.65 -13.05 20.98
CA SER A 160 10.22 -12.86 19.64
C SER A 160 11.02 -14.08 19.17
N MET A 161 11.82 -14.67 20.05
CA MET A 161 12.56 -15.91 19.76
C MET A 161 11.61 -17.06 19.43
N ASN A 162 10.62 -17.30 20.30
CA ASN A 162 9.64 -18.39 20.10
C ASN A 162 8.84 -18.22 18.80
N ILE A 163 8.45 -16.99 18.46
CA ILE A 163 7.77 -16.69 17.21
C ILE A 163 8.66 -17.03 16.01
N LEU A 164 9.93 -16.60 16.00
CA LEU A 164 10.83 -16.88 14.88
C LEU A 164 11.03 -18.38 14.68
N LEU A 165 11.26 -19.13 15.76
CA LEU A 165 11.40 -20.58 15.70
C LEU A 165 10.14 -21.25 15.11
N ALA A 166 8.95 -20.82 15.55
CA ALA A 166 7.69 -21.33 15.06
C ALA A 166 7.42 -20.94 13.58
N GLN A 167 7.82 -19.73 13.17
CA GLN A 167 7.72 -19.27 11.79
C GLN A 167 8.62 -20.10 10.85
N VAL A 168 9.86 -20.33 11.23
CA VAL A 168 10.78 -21.15 10.44
C VAL A 168 10.24 -22.55 10.29
N ALA A 169 9.78 -23.20 11.36
CA ALA A 169 9.20 -24.53 11.32
C ALA A 169 7.92 -24.59 10.48
N ARG A 170 7.06 -23.56 10.54
CA ARG A 170 5.79 -23.53 9.83
C ARG A 170 5.93 -23.28 8.33
N TYR A 171 6.90 -22.45 7.93
CA TYR A 171 7.04 -21.96 6.57
C TYR A 171 8.27 -22.51 5.85
N GLU A 172 8.92 -23.52 6.42
CA GLU A 172 10.12 -24.11 5.84
C GLU A 172 9.89 -24.49 4.35
N ASN A 173 10.81 -24.06 3.50
CA ASN A 173 10.78 -24.22 2.04
C ASN A 173 9.64 -23.49 1.30
N GLN A 174 8.87 -22.66 1.95
CA GLN A 174 7.89 -21.80 1.27
C GLN A 174 8.57 -20.58 0.66
N THR A 175 8.17 -20.23 -0.57
CA THR A 175 8.59 -18.99 -1.22
C THR A 175 7.90 -17.79 -0.61
N VAL A 176 8.63 -16.68 -0.53
CA VAL A 176 8.11 -15.37 -0.10
C VAL A 176 8.00 -14.50 -1.34
N GLU A 177 6.84 -13.92 -1.52
CA GLU A 177 6.55 -12.98 -2.60
C GLU A 177 6.29 -11.58 -2.04
N ASP A 178 6.64 -10.55 -2.80
CA ASP A 178 6.26 -9.17 -2.49
C ASP A 178 4.78 -8.91 -2.82
N GLY A 179 4.31 -7.68 -2.56
CA GLY A 179 2.93 -7.28 -2.83
C GLY A 179 2.51 -7.31 -4.31
N LEU A 180 3.45 -7.52 -5.23
CA LEU A 180 3.25 -7.65 -6.67
C LEU A 180 3.40 -9.10 -7.17
N GLY A 181 3.56 -10.07 -6.26
CA GLY A 181 3.73 -11.49 -6.58
C GLY A 181 5.14 -11.88 -7.06
N LYS A 182 6.13 -10.97 -6.95
CA LYS A 182 7.52 -11.28 -7.27
C LYS A 182 8.16 -12.06 -6.12
N VAL A 183 8.75 -13.21 -6.44
CA VAL A 183 9.51 -13.98 -5.46
C VAL A 183 10.73 -13.20 -4.98
N ILE A 184 10.84 -12.98 -3.68
CA ILE A 184 11.93 -12.28 -3.00
C ILE A 184 12.84 -13.20 -2.20
N GLY A 185 12.40 -14.42 -1.92
CA GLY A 185 13.20 -15.38 -1.18
C GLY A 185 12.47 -16.67 -0.88
N THR A 186 13.09 -17.50 -0.03
CA THR A 186 12.50 -18.73 0.49
C THR A 186 12.80 -18.82 1.98
N ILE A 187 11.84 -19.18 2.80
CA ILE A 187 12.07 -19.43 4.23
C ILE A 187 12.81 -20.75 4.37
N LYS A 188 14.01 -20.71 4.91
CA LYS A 188 14.83 -21.88 5.25
C LYS A 188 15.37 -21.71 6.66
N ASN A 189 15.69 -22.81 7.30
CA ASN A 189 16.41 -22.79 8.59
C ASN A 189 17.90 -22.47 8.35
N ASP A 190 18.14 -21.31 7.78
CA ASP A 190 19.45 -20.78 7.39
C ASP A 190 19.43 -19.26 7.48
N MET A 191 20.43 -18.67 8.15
CA MET A 191 20.43 -17.23 8.44
C MET A 191 20.59 -16.38 7.18
N ASP A 192 21.32 -16.83 6.16
CA ASP A 192 21.47 -16.06 4.93
C ASP A 192 20.18 -16.05 4.13
N ALA A 193 19.49 -17.19 4.05
CA ALA A 193 18.19 -17.29 3.40
C ALA A 193 17.12 -16.47 4.13
N LEU A 194 17.06 -16.51 5.47
CA LEU A 194 16.14 -15.71 6.26
C LEU A 194 16.43 -14.22 6.11
N THR A 195 17.70 -13.84 6.13
CA THR A 195 18.11 -12.45 5.92
C THR A 195 17.68 -11.97 4.54
N LEU A 196 17.89 -12.77 3.48
CA LEU A 196 17.47 -12.42 2.12
C LEU A 196 15.95 -12.24 2.03
N ALA A 197 15.17 -13.17 2.59
CA ALA A 197 13.70 -13.14 2.56
C ALA A 197 13.10 -11.98 3.36
N THR A 198 13.83 -11.44 4.34
CA THR A 198 13.37 -10.36 5.23
C THR A 198 14.14 -9.05 5.06
N SER A 199 15.15 -9.02 4.16
CA SER A 199 15.96 -7.83 3.92
C SER A 199 15.10 -6.68 3.39
N SER A 200 15.43 -5.50 3.85
CA SER A 200 14.91 -4.25 3.28
C SER A 200 16.03 -3.58 2.47
N GLU A 201 15.65 -2.83 1.45
CA GLU A 201 16.58 -2.00 0.66
C GLU A 201 17.22 -0.86 1.47
N MET A 202 17.07 -0.87 2.80
CA MET A 202 17.59 0.16 3.69
C MET A 202 19.12 0.12 3.76
N VAL A 203 19.73 1.28 3.60
CA VAL A 203 21.17 1.49 3.74
C VAL A 203 21.55 1.88 5.16
N ASP A 204 20.70 2.67 5.80
CA ASP A 204 20.79 3.01 7.22
C ASP A 204 19.55 2.52 7.98
N LEU A 205 19.70 2.22 9.26
CA LEU A 205 18.65 1.60 10.08
C LEU A 205 17.39 2.48 10.25
N ALA A 206 17.52 3.78 10.04
CA ALA A 206 16.37 4.71 10.04
C ALA A 206 15.65 4.81 8.68
N GLY A 207 16.14 4.11 7.64
CA GLY A 207 15.55 4.12 6.31
C GLY A 207 15.58 5.49 5.62
N ARG A 208 16.50 6.38 6.02
CA ARG A 208 16.70 7.68 5.38
C ARG A 208 17.42 7.55 4.04
N MET A 209 18.19 6.49 3.88
CA MET A 209 18.82 6.11 2.63
C MET A 209 18.44 4.65 2.30
N VAL A 210 18.11 4.41 1.04
CA VAL A 210 17.73 3.10 0.52
C VAL A 210 18.47 2.83 -0.79
N LYS A 211 18.54 1.56 -1.22
CA LYS A 211 18.98 1.21 -2.56
C LYS A 211 17.79 1.29 -3.52
N ASN A 212 17.99 1.87 -4.69
CA ASN A 212 17.04 1.82 -5.79
C ASN A 212 17.19 0.50 -6.59
N ASN A 213 16.33 0.30 -7.58
CA ASN A 213 16.36 -0.90 -8.45
C ASN A 213 17.67 -1.10 -9.22
N LYS A 214 18.55 -0.08 -9.25
CA LYS A 214 19.89 -0.13 -9.85
C LYS A 214 21.01 -0.38 -8.83
N GLY A 215 20.62 -0.58 -7.54
CA GLY A 215 21.57 -0.75 -6.44
C GLY A 215 22.23 0.53 -5.95
N GLU A 216 21.82 1.71 -6.47
CA GLU A 216 22.39 3.00 -6.06
C GLU A 216 21.75 3.46 -4.74
N VAL A 217 22.57 4.05 -3.87
CA VAL A 217 22.08 4.68 -2.63
C VAL A 217 21.36 5.97 -2.97
N VAL A 218 20.07 6.05 -2.61
CA VAL A 218 19.22 7.23 -2.81
C VAL A 218 18.66 7.71 -1.48
N PHE A 219 18.39 9.01 -1.36
CA PHE A 219 17.66 9.56 -0.22
C PHE A 219 16.19 9.11 -0.27
N ASN A 220 15.63 8.73 0.87
CA ASN A 220 14.24 8.32 1.01
C ASN A 220 13.39 9.36 1.78
N PHE A 221 13.83 10.60 1.88
CA PHE A 221 13.13 11.67 2.59
C PHE A 221 13.41 13.05 1.99
N GLY A 222 12.58 14.03 2.38
CA GLY A 222 12.78 15.45 2.09
C GLY A 222 12.83 15.80 0.59
N LYS A 223 13.41 16.96 0.28
CA LYS A 223 13.49 17.52 -1.09
C LYS A 223 14.31 16.69 -2.08
N HIS A 224 15.12 15.77 -1.58
CA HIS A 224 15.99 14.91 -2.39
C HIS A 224 15.52 13.46 -2.44
N ARG A 225 14.28 13.18 -2.00
CA ARG A 225 13.72 11.82 -2.06
C ARG A 225 13.82 11.23 -3.47
N GLY A 226 14.36 10.02 -3.58
CA GLY A 226 14.57 9.29 -4.84
C GLY A 226 15.82 9.71 -5.61
N LYS A 227 16.53 10.77 -5.21
CA LYS A 227 17.77 11.19 -5.85
C LYS A 227 18.98 10.44 -5.30
N SER A 228 19.95 10.14 -6.16
CA SER A 228 21.22 9.54 -5.75
C SER A 228 21.90 10.37 -4.67
N ALA A 229 22.22 9.73 -3.54
CA ALA A 229 22.89 10.39 -2.42
C ALA A 229 24.28 10.94 -2.86
N LEU A 230 24.97 10.17 -3.69
CA LEU A 230 26.26 10.57 -4.24
C LEU A 230 26.15 11.81 -5.14
N ALA A 231 25.14 11.87 -6.02
CA ALA A 231 24.90 13.01 -6.89
C ALA A 231 24.54 14.26 -6.07
N VAL A 232 23.63 14.13 -5.11
CA VAL A 232 23.22 15.25 -4.24
C VAL A 232 24.41 15.80 -3.46
N LEU A 233 25.26 14.94 -2.88
CA LEU A 233 26.45 15.40 -2.13
C LEU A 233 27.51 16.05 -3.02
N LYS A 234 27.54 15.72 -4.32
CA LYS A 234 28.41 16.36 -5.30
C LYS A 234 27.89 17.75 -5.70
N ASP A 235 26.59 17.86 -5.94
CA ASP A 235 25.93 19.07 -6.42
C ASP A 235 25.68 20.09 -5.29
N GLU A 236 25.32 19.59 -4.08
CA GLU A 236 25.05 20.38 -2.88
C GLU A 236 25.94 19.88 -1.70
N PRO A 237 27.23 20.17 -1.63
CA PRO A 237 28.12 19.68 -0.56
C PRO A 237 27.65 20.09 0.85
N SER A 238 27.00 21.26 0.98
CA SER A 238 26.42 21.74 2.24
C SER A 238 25.32 20.86 2.79
N TYR A 239 24.69 20.03 1.96
CA TYR A 239 23.67 19.08 2.42
C TYR A 239 24.24 18.02 3.36
N TYR A 240 25.50 17.62 3.16
CA TYR A 240 26.22 16.77 4.09
C TYR A 240 26.34 17.42 5.47
N ASP A 241 26.80 18.65 5.54
CA ASP A 241 27.01 19.35 6.81
C ASP A 241 25.70 19.59 7.52
N TRP A 242 24.64 19.93 6.78
CA TRP A 242 23.29 20.05 7.32
C TRP A 242 22.80 18.74 7.95
N MET A 243 23.00 17.60 7.31
CA MET A 243 22.63 16.30 7.89
C MET A 243 23.49 15.93 9.11
N MET A 244 24.80 16.25 9.07
CA MET A 244 25.72 15.96 10.19
C MET A 244 25.40 16.80 11.42
N GLN A 245 24.94 18.04 11.25
CA GLN A 245 24.53 18.93 12.35
C GLN A 245 23.09 18.68 12.81
N GLY A 246 22.22 18.19 11.93
CA GLY A 246 20.81 17.92 12.22
C GLY A 246 20.58 16.74 13.16
N GLU A 247 19.33 16.58 13.61
CA GLU A 247 18.89 15.50 14.49
C GLU A 247 18.68 14.17 13.72
N PHE A 248 19.75 13.68 13.08
CA PHE A 248 19.73 12.37 12.43
C PHE A 248 20.42 11.32 13.31
N PRO A 249 19.97 10.05 13.27
CA PRO A 249 20.65 8.96 13.95
C PRO A 249 22.13 8.85 13.58
N LEU A 250 22.97 8.45 14.51
CA LEU A 250 24.42 8.30 14.28
C LEU A 250 24.72 7.30 13.15
N ASP A 251 23.93 6.25 13.03
CA ASP A 251 24.06 5.29 11.93
C ASP A 251 23.80 5.95 10.57
N THR A 252 22.75 6.78 10.44
CA THR A 252 22.48 7.56 9.22
C THR A 252 23.68 8.47 8.89
N LYS A 253 24.23 9.17 9.89
CA LYS A 253 25.41 10.06 9.70
C LYS A 253 26.63 9.26 9.28
N ARG A 254 26.86 8.09 9.87
CA ARG A 254 27.94 7.18 9.50
C ARG A 254 27.78 6.71 8.05
N LYS A 255 26.61 6.22 7.67
CA LYS A 255 26.34 5.75 6.32
C LYS A 255 26.45 6.86 5.28
N LEU A 256 25.99 8.07 5.60
CA LEU A 256 26.17 9.25 4.75
C LEU A 256 27.67 9.56 4.55
N THR A 257 28.48 9.44 5.60
CA THR A 257 29.94 9.63 5.53
C THR A 257 30.58 8.56 4.65
N GLU A 258 30.17 7.29 4.75
CA GLU A 258 30.63 6.21 3.86
C GLU A 258 30.34 6.54 2.39
N VAL A 259 29.14 7.05 2.07
CA VAL A 259 28.78 7.51 0.72
C VAL A 259 29.68 8.66 0.28
N LYS A 260 29.91 9.68 1.13
CA LYS A 260 30.79 10.80 0.81
C LYS A 260 32.23 10.34 0.54
N LEU A 261 32.77 9.45 1.37
CA LEU A 261 34.14 8.92 1.21
C LEU A 261 34.30 8.05 -0.05
N SER A 262 33.24 7.43 -0.54
CA SER A 262 33.29 6.68 -1.80
C SER A 262 33.59 7.55 -3.01
N MET A 263 33.34 8.88 -2.92
CA MET A 263 33.71 9.86 -3.96
C MET A 263 35.21 10.06 -4.08
N LEU A 264 35.95 9.79 -3.00
CA LEU A 264 37.42 10.01 -2.94
C LEU A 264 38.22 8.79 -3.41
N LYS A 265 37.55 7.65 -3.62
CA LYS A 265 38.18 6.38 -4.03
C LYS A 265 38.17 6.14 -5.55
N LYS A 266 37.91 7.20 -6.34
CA LYS A 266 37.97 7.15 -7.80
C LYS A 266 39.20 7.87 -8.31
#